data_03107b4cc0b8ad67aa8c3b8126af9b3f
#
_entry.id   03107b4cc0b8ad67aa8c3b8126af9b3f
#
_cell.length_a   1.000
_cell.length_b   1.000
_cell.length_c   1.000
_cell.angle_alpha   90.00
_cell.angle_beta   90.00
_cell.angle_gamma   90.00
#
_symmetry.space_group_name_H-M   'P 1'
#
loop_
_entity.id
_entity.type
_entity.pdbx_description
1 polymer ?
#
loop_
_entity_poly.entity_id
_entity_poly.type
_entity_poly.pdbx_seq_one_letter_code
_entity_poly.pdbx_strand_id
1 'polypeptide(L)'
;MCAIAAARRSRANPVIAVDLSAAKLDMARAFGATHVIDASAVDAVDAVRELTRSQRGHDALGQPVRGADFVFDCVGMSVTTADAIAMARNAWFGRSPGGTAVIVGVPQTRFDLDAAGLLITEKHIIGSLGGSSVPERDVPELLEWHRRGEFDLAALVTARYRIDDINRATGDLEAGAISGRCIVDLA
;
A
#
# COMPACT_ATOMS: atom_id res chain seq x y z
N MET A 1 5.17 -1.69 -4.25
CA MET A 1 5.56 -3.02 -4.75
C MET A 1 5.89 -3.99 -3.63
N CYS A 2 6.81 -3.68 -2.68
CA CYS A 2 7.17 -4.62 -1.60
C CYS A 2 5.97 -5.06 -0.75
N ALA A 3 5.08 -4.13 -0.36
CA ALA A 3 3.85 -4.47 0.38
C ALA A 3 2.93 -5.40 -0.42
N ILE A 4 2.82 -5.21 -1.74
CA ILE A 4 2.02 -6.07 -2.63
C ILE A 4 2.60 -7.49 -2.68
N ALA A 5 3.92 -7.63 -2.87
CA ALA A 5 4.58 -8.92 -2.88
C ALA A 5 4.44 -9.65 -1.54
N ALA A 6 4.58 -8.92 -0.42
CA ALA A 6 4.36 -9.47 0.92
C ALA A 6 2.92 -9.92 1.14
N ALA A 7 1.92 -9.13 0.72
CA ALA A 7 0.51 -9.48 0.80
C ALA A 7 0.19 -10.74 -0.02
N ARG A 8 0.70 -10.82 -1.27
CA ARG A 8 0.59 -12.03 -2.09
C ARG A 8 1.19 -13.25 -1.41
N ARG A 9 2.41 -13.12 -0.88
CA ARG A 9 3.09 -14.20 -0.16
C ARG A 9 2.29 -14.67 1.05
N SER A 10 1.68 -13.73 1.77
CA SER A 10 0.78 -14.00 2.90
C SER A 10 -0.59 -14.56 2.48
N ARG A 11 -0.79 -14.82 1.17
CA ARG A 11 -2.05 -15.32 0.60
C ARG A 11 -3.25 -14.40 0.84
N ALA A 12 -3.01 -13.09 0.98
CA ALA A 12 -4.09 -12.12 1.04
C ALA A 12 -4.90 -12.15 -0.27
N ASN A 13 -6.22 -12.01 -0.15
CA ASN A 13 -7.12 -12.02 -1.31
C ASN A 13 -8.42 -11.25 -0.97
N PRO A 14 -8.76 -10.20 -1.73
CA PRO A 14 -7.97 -9.63 -2.84
C PRO A 14 -6.72 -8.86 -2.36
N VAL A 15 -5.74 -8.68 -3.26
CA VAL A 15 -4.65 -7.72 -3.13
C VAL A 15 -4.93 -6.59 -4.11
N ILE A 16 -5.26 -5.41 -3.59
CA ILE A 16 -5.69 -4.25 -4.36
C ILE A 16 -4.57 -3.21 -4.33
N ALA A 17 -4.11 -2.77 -5.51
CA ALA A 17 -3.17 -1.66 -5.63
C ALA A 17 -3.90 -0.42 -6.12
N VAL A 18 -3.60 0.72 -5.50
CA VAL A 18 -4.14 2.04 -5.85
C VAL A 18 -2.98 2.97 -6.18
N ASP A 19 -2.98 3.59 -7.34
CA ASP A 19 -1.98 4.59 -7.74
C ASP A 19 -2.58 5.52 -8.82
N LEU A 20 -1.95 6.67 -9.06
CA LEU A 20 -2.29 7.60 -10.13
C LEU A 20 -1.57 7.24 -11.45
N SER A 21 -0.54 6.42 -11.40
CA SER A 21 0.33 6.09 -12.53
C SER A 21 -0.01 4.73 -13.12
N ALA A 22 -0.45 4.68 -14.37
CA ALA A 22 -0.71 3.44 -15.08
C ALA A 22 0.51 2.50 -15.09
N ALA A 23 1.73 3.04 -15.29
CA ALA A 23 2.96 2.24 -15.27
C ALA A 23 3.21 1.57 -13.91
N LYS A 24 2.90 2.27 -12.80
CA LYS A 24 2.99 1.69 -11.46
C LYS A 24 1.89 0.66 -11.21
N LEU A 25 0.70 0.85 -11.76
CA LEU A 25 -0.39 -0.13 -11.68
C LEU A 25 -0.05 -1.41 -12.45
N ASP A 26 0.59 -1.31 -13.62
CA ASP A 26 1.07 -2.47 -14.37
C ASP A 26 2.17 -3.22 -13.62
N MET A 27 3.10 -2.49 -13.04
CA MET A 27 4.11 -3.05 -12.15
C MET A 27 3.47 -3.75 -10.93
N ALA A 28 2.44 -3.16 -10.34
CA ALA A 28 1.71 -3.74 -9.22
C ALA A 28 1.09 -5.11 -9.58
N ARG A 29 0.53 -5.26 -10.79
CA ARG A 29 0.04 -6.56 -11.30
C ARG A 29 1.16 -7.60 -11.37
N ALA A 30 2.32 -7.20 -11.89
CA ALA A 30 3.49 -8.10 -11.97
C ALA A 30 3.97 -8.55 -10.59
N PHE A 31 3.85 -7.69 -9.57
CA PHE A 31 4.20 -8.03 -8.18
C PHE A 31 3.09 -8.75 -7.40
N GLY A 32 1.92 -8.95 -8.01
CA GLY A 32 0.88 -9.83 -7.47
C GLY A 32 -0.38 -9.15 -6.98
N ALA A 33 -0.61 -7.89 -7.37
CA ALA A 33 -1.92 -7.28 -7.19
C ALA A 33 -2.96 -8.03 -8.04
N THR A 34 -4.06 -8.43 -7.41
CA THR A 34 -5.19 -9.09 -8.09
C THR A 34 -6.12 -8.07 -8.75
N HIS A 35 -6.15 -6.86 -8.20
CA HIS A 35 -6.93 -5.73 -8.69
C HIS A 35 -6.07 -4.47 -8.65
N VAL A 36 -6.31 -3.57 -9.59
CA VAL A 36 -5.69 -2.25 -9.61
C VAL A 36 -6.77 -1.18 -9.80
N ILE A 37 -6.58 -0.04 -9.15
CA ILE A 37 -7.49 1.10 -9.20
C ILE A 37 -6.66 2.32 -9.59
N ASP A 38 -7.04 2.94 -10.71
CA ASP A 38 -6.50 4.21 -11.15
C ASP A 38 -7.25 5.35 -10.43
N ALA A 39 -6.61 5.90 -9.41
CA ALA A 39 -7.19 6.98 -8.61
C ALA A 39 -7.24 8.33 -9.35
N SER A 40 -6.69 8.43 -10.56
CA SER A 40 -6.89 9.59 -11.44
C SER A 40 -8.22 9.55 -12.19
N ALA A 41 -8.81 8.36 -12.32
CA ALA A 41 -10.02 8.12 -13.10
C ALA A 41 -11.28 7.91 -12.24
N VAL A 42 -11.12 7.39 -11.02
CA VAL A 42 -12.24 7.06 -10.12
C VAL A 42 -11.95 7.42 -8.68
N ASP A 43 -12.99 7.56 -7.86
CA ASP A 43 -12.83 7.62 -6.41
C ASP A 43 -12.31 6.28 -5.88
N ALA A 44 -11.09 6.28 -5.36
CA ALA A 44 -10.41 5.07 -4.94
C ALA A 44 -11.05 4.45 -3.69
N VAL A 45 -11.56 5.27 -2.78
CA VAL A 45 -12.22 4.80 -1.55
C VAL A 45 -13.50 4.05 -1.90
N ASP A 46 -14.32 4.63 -2.76
CA ASP A 46 -15.57 4.00 -3.20
C ASP A 46 -15.32 2.73 -4.01
N ALA A 47 -14.32 2.74 -4.89
CA ALA A 47 -13.94 1.57 -5.68
C ALA A 47 -13.47 0.40 -4.78
N VAL A 48 -12.62 0.66 -3.77
CA VAL A 48 -12.19 -0.37 -2.81
C VAL A 48 -13.38 -0.88 -1.99
N ARG A 49 -14.24 0.00 -1.51
CA ARG A 49 -15.41 -0.37 -0.71
C ARG A 49 -16.40 -1.21 -1.49
N GLU A 50 -16.64 -0.91 -2.76
CA GLU A 50 -17.54 -1.71 -3.59
C GLU A 50 -16.93 -3.09 -3.90
N LEU A 51 -15.66 -3.15 -4.23
CA LEU A 51 -14.96 -4.39 -4.53
C LEU A 51 -14.90 -5.35 -3.33
N THR A 52 -14.90 -4.80 -2.10
CA THR A 52 -14.78 -5.56 -0.84
C THR A 52 -16.10 -5.69 -0.08
N ARG A 53 -17.21 -5.27 -0.67
CA ARG A 53 -18.53 -5.27 -0.03
C ARG A 53 -18.98 -6.67 0.34
N SER A 54 -19.23 -6.89 1.65
CA SER A 54 -19.81 -8.13 2.15
C SER A 54 -21.31 -8.19 1.91
N GLN A 55 -21.81 -9.36 1.52
CA GLN A 55 -23.24 -9.59 1.38
C GLN A 55 -23.93 -10.04 2.68
N ARG A 56 -23.17 -10.32 3.72
CA ARG A 56 -23.68 -10.94 4.97
C ARG A 56 -23.45 -10.14 6.23
N GLY A 57 -22.45 -9.27 6.25
CA GLY A 57 -22.04 -8.51 7.44
C GLY A 57 -22.60 -7.09 7.43
N HIS A 58 -22.97 -6.58 8.60
CA HIS A 58 -23.39 -5.21 8.80
C HIS A 58 -22.62 -4.59 9.98
N ASP A 59 -22.35 -3.30 9.90
CA ASP A 59 -21.78 -2.53 11.00
C ASP A 59 -22.85 -2.12 12.03
N ALA A 60 -22.44 -1.37 13.05
CA ALA A 60 -23.34 -0.87 14.10
C ALA A 60 -24.44 0.06 13.59
N LEU A 61 -24.29 0.63 12.41
CA LEU A 61 -25.28 1.50 11.77
C LEU A 61 -26.14 0.75 10.72
N GLY A 62 -26.01 -0.59 10.64
CA GLY A 62 -26.72 -1.41 9.69
C GLY A 62 -26.19 -1.32 8.25
N GLN A 63 -25.03 -0.69 8.02
CA GLN A 63 -24.42 -0.61 6.71
C GLN A 63 -23.65 -1.91 6.39
N PRO A 64 -23.61 -2.34 5.13
CA PRO A 64 -22.81 -3.50 4.75
C PRO A 64 -21.34 -3.35 5.17
N VAL A 65 -20.74 -4.44 5.68
CA VAL A 65 -19.30 -4.49 5.94
C VAL A 65 -18.56 -4.36 4.60
N ARG A 66 -17.66 -3.39 4.52
CA ARG A 66 -16.88 -3.07 3.32
C ARG A 66 -15.55 -2.45 3.70
N GLY A 67 -14.57 -2.57 2.81
CA GLY A 67 -13.18 -2.14 3.03
C GLY A 67 -12.24 -3.33 3.19
N ALA A 68 -10.95 -3.06 3.15
CA ALA A 68 -9.90 -4.06 3.28
C ALA A 68 -9.53 -4.31 4.75
N ASP A 69 -9.14 -5.54 5.09
CA ASP A 69 -8.67 -5.86 6.45
C ASP A 69 -7.38 -5.11 6.80
N PHE A 70 -6.51 -4.89 5.81
CA PHE A 70 -5.28 -4.10 5.95
C PHE A 70 -5.14 -3.14 4.77
N VAL A 71 -4.86 -1.88 5.05
CA VAL A 71 -4.58 -0.86 4.04
C VAL A 71 -3.23 -0.22 4.37
N PHE A 72 -2.30 -0.24 3.41
CA PHE A 72 -0.95 0.29 3.58
C PHE A 72 -0.83 1.63 2.84
N ASP A 73 -0.71 2.74 3.57
CA ASP A 73 -0.31 4.02 2.99
C ASP A 73 1.21 4.03 2.81
N CYS A 74 1.67 3.84 1.57
CA CYS A 74 3.09 3.87 1.20
C CYS A 74 3.53 5.23 0.63
N VAL A 75 2.65 6.23 0.63
CA VAL A 75 2.90 7.58 0.06
C VAL A 75 3.17 8.59 1.16
N GLY A 76 2.31 8.70 2.17
CA GLY A 76 2.46 9.60 3.31
C GLY A 76 1.93 11.02 3.06
N MET A 77 1.02 11.22 2.11
CA MET A 77 0.30 12.48 1.96
C MET A 77 -0.93 12.49 2.87
N SER A 78 -1.38 13.67 3.31
CA SER A 78 -2.60 13.77 4.15
C SER A 78 -3.82 13.11 3.51
N VAL A 79 -4.01 13.29 2.21
CA VAL A 79 -5.11 12.67 1.46
C VAL A 79 -4.97 11.15 1.42
N THR A 80 -3.77 10.60 1.12
CA THR A 80 -3.59 9.14 1.05
C THR A 80 -3.71 8.47 2.42
N THR A 81 -3.30 9.16 3.49
CA THR A 81 -3.50 8.66 4.86
C THR A 81 -4.98 8.64 5.24
N ALA A 82 -5.72 9.71 4.94
CA ALA A 82 -7.16 9.77 5.18
C ALA A 82 -7.91 8.68 4.35
N ASP A 83 -7.56 8.53 3.09
CA ASP A 83 -8.12 7.51 2.20
C ASP A 83 -7.80 6.09 2.70
N ALA A 84 -6.58 5.84 3.19
CA ALA A 84 -6.22 4.54 3.76
C ALA A 84 -7.10 4.17 4.96
N ILE A 85 -7.39 5.14 5.85
CA ILE A 85 -8.32 4.95 6.97
C ILE A 85 -9.74 4.72 6.45
N ALA A 86 -10.16 5.47 5.44
CA ALA A 86 -11.48 5.33 4.84
C ALA A 86 -11.66 3.97 4.14
N MET A 87 -10.63 3.46 3.44
CA MET A 87 -10.62 2.16 2.76
C MET A 87 -10.53 0.98 3.73
N ALA A 88 -10.04 1.16 4.96
CA ALA A 88 -10.02 0.10 5.94
C ALA A 88 -11.44 -0.35 6.28
N ARG A 89 -11.61 -1.66 6.47
CA ARG A 89 -12.91 -2.29 6.68
C ARG A 89 -13.60 -1.74 7.95
N ASN A 90 -14.89 -1.44 7.88
CA ASN A 90 -15.69 -1.18 9.07
C ASN A 90 -15.92 -2.47 9.89
N ALA A 91 -16.16 -2.32 11.19
CA ALA A 91 -16.43 -3.46 12.06
C ALA A 91 -17.63 -4.28 11.57
N TRP A 92 -17.60 -5.57 11.80
CA TRP A 92 -18.80 -6.40 11.76
C TRP A 92 -19.39 -6.46 13.17
N PHE A 93 -20.44 -5.70 13.38
CA PHE A 93 -21.00 -5.50 14.73
C PHE A 93 -21.24 -6.82 15.47
N GLY A 94 -20.67 -6.91 16.66
CA GLY A 94 -20.75 -8.11 17.50
C GLY A 94 -19.95 -9.33 17.01
N ARG A 95 -19.14 -9.20 15.95
CA ARG A 95 -18.36 -10.32 15.37
C ARG A 95 -16.87 -10.04 15.24
N SER A 96 -16.48 -8.91 14.67
CA SER A 96 -15.07 -8.58 14.50
C SER A 96 -14.86 -7.07 14.46
N PRO A 97 -13.74 -6.57 14.99
CA PRO A 97 -13.38 -5.17 14.88
C PRO A 97 -13.15 -4.77 13.42
N GLY A 98 -12.95 -3.48 13.21
CA GLY A 98 -12.61 -2.91 11.92
C GLY A 98 -11.23 -3.32 11.42
N GLY A 99 -10.92 -2.94 10.18
CA GLY A 99 -9.62 -3.15 9.56
C GLY A 99 -8.55 -2.19 10.08
N THR A 100 -7.32 -2.41 9.63
CA THR A 100 -6.15 -1.66 10.06
C THR A 100 -5.58 -0.83 8.91
N ALA A 101 -5.46 0.48 9.09
CA ALA A 101 -4.67 1.36 8.25
C ALA A 101 -3.23 1.41 8.79
N VAL A 102 -2.26 1.07 7.94
CA VAL A 102 -0.84 1.01 8.27
C VAL A 102 -0.13 2.15 7.53
N ILE A 103 0.43 3.10 8.28
CA ILE A 103 1.16 4.24 7.73
C ILE A 103 2.63 3.84 7.62
N VAL A 104 3.11 3.70 6.38
CA VAL A 104 4.48 3.30 6.02
C VAL A 104 5.22 4.44 5.31
N GLY A 105 4.52 5.21 4.48
CA GLY A 105 5.05 6.40 3.83
C GLY A 105 5.39 7.47 4.88
N VAL A 106 6.48 8.23 4.65
CA VAL A 106 6.89 9.28 5.58
C VAL A 106 5.90 10.45 5.48
N PRO A 107 5.09 10.72 6.55
CA PRO A 107 4.09 11.78 6.51
C PRO A 107 4.76 13.14 6.39
N GLN A 108 4.31 13.93 5.43
CA GLN A 108 4.81 15.30 5.22
C GLN A 108 3.93 16.37 5.88
N THR A 109 2.70 16.00 6.20
CA THR A 109 1.69 16.93 6.73
C THR A 109 0.84 16.27 7.82
N ARG A 110 0.00 17.06 8.48
CA ARG A 110 -1.03 16.59 9.39
C ARG A 110 -2.29 16.25 8.60
N PHE A 111 -3.10 15.34 9.10
CA PHE A 111 -4.44 15.04 8.58
C PHE A 111 -5.47 15.11 9.71
N ASP A 112 -6.71 15.40 9.37
CA ASP A 112 -7.82 15.43 10.31
C ASP A 112 -8.40 14.01 10.45
N LEU A 113 -8.71 13.64 11.70
CA LEU A 113 -9.27 12.34 12.03
C LEU A 113 -10.69 12.49 12.58
N ASP A 114 -11.65 11.82 11.94
CA ASP A 114 -13.00 11.67 12.47
C ASP A 114 -12.99 10.64 13.62
N ALA A 115 -12.89 11.15 14.86
CA ALA A 115 -12.87 10.32 16.07
C ALA A 115 -14.18 9.56 16.29
N ALA A 116 -15.33 10.14 15.92
CA ALA A 116 -16.61 9.44 16.02
C ALA A 116 -16.72 8.30 15.01
N GLY A 117 -16.31 8.54 13.80
CA GLY A 117 -16.23 7.51 12.77
C GLY A 117 -15.26 6.39 13.15
N LEU A 118 -14.10 6.72 13.73
CA LEU A 118 -13.15 5.73 14.22
C LEU A 118 -13.75 4.84 15.31
N LEU A 119 -14.44 5.45 16.30
CA LEU A 119 -15.13 4.73 17.38
C LEU A 119 -16.19 3.76 16.82
N ILE A 120 -17.07 4.25 15.95
CA ILE A 120 -18.20 3.45 15.42
C ILE A 120 -17.73 2.31 14.54
N THR A 121 -16.67 2.53 13.78
CA THR A 121 -16.14 1.54 12.83
C THR A 121 -15.09 0.62 13.42
N GLU A 122 -14.66 0.87 14.66
CA GLU A 122 -13.63 0.12 15.40
C GLU A 122 -12.36 -0.13 14.59
N LYS A 123 -11.96 0.83 13.73
CA LYS A 123 -10.77 0.73 12.89
C LYS A 123 -9.50 0.95 13.72
N HIS A 124 -8.40 0.40 13.23
CA HIS A 124 -7.08 0.60 13.82
C HIS A 124 -6.21 1.45 12.90
N ILE A 125 -5.38 2.31 13.50
CA ILE A 125 -4.38 3.11 12.79
C ILE A 125 -3.04 2.83 13.47
N ILE A 126 -2.08 2.34 12.70
CA ILE A 126 -0.73 2.04 13.20
C ILE A 126 0.33 2.64 12.29
N GLY A 127 1.45 3.08 12.88
CA GLY A 127 2.64 3.46 12.15
C GLY A 127 3.60 2.27 12.00
N SER A 128 4.35 2.22 10.90
CA SER A 128 5.38 1.21 10.66
C SER A 128 6.61 1.86 10.05
N LEU A 129 7.61 2.16 10.89
CA LEU A 129 8.88 2.69 10.43
C LEU A 129 9.77 1.56 9.89
N GLY A 130 10.21 1.69 8.63
CA GLY A 130 11.04 0.67 7.98
C GLY A 130 10.42 -0.73 7.93
N GLY A 131 9.07 -0.82 7.90
CA GLY A 131 8.36 -2.11 7.93
C GLY A 131 8.34 -2.77 9.31
N SER A 132 8.72 -2.06 10.38
CA SER A 132 8.91 -2.61 11.74
C SER A 132 9.89 -3.81 11.73
N SER A 133 10.88 -3.77 10.82
CA SER A 133 11.79 -4.87 10.57
C SER A 133 12.92 -4.95 11.60
N VAL A 134 13.42 -6.18 11.79
CA VAL A 134 14.68 -6.48 12.48
C VAL A 134 15.68 -6.87 11.39
N PRO A 135 16.59 -5.96 10.96
CA PRO A 135 17.40 -6.15 9.75
C PRO A 135 18.22 -7.45 9.75
N GLU A 136 18.78 -7.83 10.90
CA GLU A 136 19.61 -9.03 11.04
C GLU A 136 18.84 -10.32 10.74
N ARG A 137 17.53 -10.34 10.99
CA ARG A 137 16.63 -11.46 10.71
C ARG A 137 16.02 -11.34 9.32
N ASP A 138 15.47 -10.16 9.02
CA ASP A 138 14.54 -9.98 7.89
C ASP A 138 15.29 -9.81 6.56
N VAL A 139 16.48 -9.20 6.55
CA VAL A 139 17.26 -9.06 5.31
C VAL A 139 17.69 -10.41 4.74
N PRO A 140 18.27 -11.36 5.52
CA PRO A 140 18.53 -12.71 5.01
C PRO A 140 17.29 -13.42 4.49
N GLU A 141 16.13 -13.27 5.15
CA GLU A 141 14.88 -13.87 4.71
C GLU A 141 14.40 -13.29 3.37
N LEU A 142 14.45 -11.97 3.17
CA LEU A 142 14.10 -11.32 1.91
C LEU A 142 15.00 -11.75 0.76
N LEU A 143 16.31 -11.94 1.02
CA LEU A 143 17.25 -12.47 0.03
C LEU A 143 16.93 -13.92 -0.33
N GLU A 144 16.51 -14.72 0.63
CA GLU A 144 16.10 -16.10 0.38
C GLU A 144 14.81 -16.15 -0.46
N TRP A 145 13.84 -15.25 -0.23
CA TRP A 145 12.66 -15.14 -1.08
C TRP A 145 13.03 -14.80 -2.53
N HIS A 146 14.04 -13.93 -2.70
CA HIS A 146 14.55 -13.61 -4.03
C HIS A 146 15.17 -14.83 -4.71
N ARG A 147 16.03 -15.59 -4.00
CA ARG A 147 16.67 -16.80 -4.54
C ARG A 147 15.67 -17.87 -4.95
N ARG A 148 14.53 -17.95 -4.25
CA ARG A 148 13.43 -18.90 -4.57
C ARG A 148 12.49 -18.39 -5.66
N GLY A 149 12.71 -17.19 -6.18
CA GLY A 149 11.81 -16.57 -7.16
C GLY A 149 10.45 -16.15 -6.59
N GLU A 150 10.32 -16.09 -5.26
CA GLU A 150 9.10 -15.65 -4.57
C GLU A 150 8.97 -14.13 -4.53
N PHE A 151 10.09 -13.43 -4.67
CA PHE A 151 10.17 -11.98 -4.72
C PHE A 151 11.32 -11.54 -5.63
N ASP A 152 10.99 -10.97 -6.79
CA ASP A 152 12.01 -10.49 -7.72
C ASP A 152 12.50 -9.09 -7.33
N LEU A 153 13.63 -9.03 -6.62
CA LEU A 153 14.29 -7.77 -6.25
C LEU A 153 14.83 -7.04 -7.49
N ALA A 154 15.27 -7.76 -8.52
CA ALA A 154 15.83 -7.14 -9.72
C ALA A 154 14.76 -6.39 -10.51
N ALA A 155 13.52 -6.89 -10.54
CA ALA A 155 12.40 -6.24 -11.19
C ALA A 155 11.99 -4.90 -10.52
N LEU A 156 12.44 -4.64 -9.29
CA LEU A 156 12.25 -3.32 -8.66
C LEU A 156 13.14 -2.24 -9.29
N VAL A 157 14.28 -2.61 -9.90
CA VAL A 157 15.22 -1.66 -10.50
C VAL A 157 14.75 -1.34 -11.91
N THR A 158 14.18 -0.14 -12.09
CA THR A 158 13.62 0.30 -13.38
C THR A 158 14.46 1.38 -14.06
N ALA A 159 15.48 1.90 -13.38
CA ALA A 159 16.41 2.89 -13.96
C ALA A 159 17.83 2.70 -13.42
N ARG A 160 18.83 2.99 -14.27
CA ARG A 160 20.25 2.99 -13.91
C ARG A 160 20.89 4.28 -14.38
N TYR A 161 21.72 4.85 -13.54
CA TYR A 161 22.45 6.10 -13.81
C TYR A 161 23.93 5.90 -13.46
N ARG A 162 24.80 6.65 -14.13
CA ARG A 162 26.18 6.79 -13.69
C ARG A 162 26.26 7.84 -12.58
N ILE A 163 27.32 7.81 -11.78
CA ILE A 163 27.53 8.81 -10.73
C ILE A 163 27.54 10.26 -11.28
N ASP A 164 28.08 10.47 -12.49
CA ASP A 164 28.10 11.75 -13.14
C ASP A 164 26.69 12.29 -13.47
N ASP A 165 25.69 11.42 -13.54
CA ASP A 165 24.28 11.73 -13.83
C ASP A 165 23.43 11.88 -12.55
N ILE A 166 24.02 11.99 -11.36
CA ILE A 166 23.28 11.98 -10.08
C ILE A 166 22.18 13.05 -10.02
N ASN A 167 22.46 14.26 -10.53
CA ASN A 167 21.48 15.34 -10.53
C ASN A 167 20.29 15.04 -11.46
N ARG A 168 20.55 14.37 -12.60
CA ARG A 168 19.47 13.90 -13.48
C ARG A 168 18.64 12.81 -12.80
N ALA A 169 19.29 11.85 -12.14
CA ALA A 169 18.61 10.80 -11.41
C ALA A 169 17.68 11.36 -10.33
N THR A 170 18.14 12.40 -9.59
CA THR A 170 17.33 13.08 -8.57
C THR A 170 16.14 13.80 -9.22
N GLY A 171 16.36 14.55 -10.32
CA GLY A 171 15.28 15.23 -11.03
C GLY A 171 14.24 14.27 -11.59
N ASP A 172 14.64 13.14 -12.17
CA ASP A 172 13.73 12.09 -12.68
C ASP A 172 12.93 11.43 -11.56
N LEU A 173 13.55 11.26 -10.37
CA LEU A 173 12.86 10.74 -9.18
C LEU A 173 11.81 11.73 -8.67
N GLU A 174 12.16 13.02 -8.54
CA GLU A 174 11.25 14.09 -8.10
C GLU A 174 10.09 14.29 -9.08
N ALA A 175 10.36 14.18 -10.38
CA ALA A 175 9.34 14.25 -11.42
C ALA A 175 8.44 13.01 -11.50
N GLY A 176 8.72 11.96 -10.71
CA GLY A 176 7.96 10.70 -10.75
C GLY A 176 8.17 9.89 -12.03
N ALA A 177 9.21 10.17 -12.81
CA ALA A 177 9.53 9.46 -14.05
C ALA A 177 10.03 8.02 -13.80
N ILE A 178 10.43 7.70 -12.56
CA ILE A 178 10.93 6.39 -12.16
C ILE A 178 9.81 5.59 -11.49
N SER A 179 9.35 4.54 -12.14
CA SER A 179 8.23 3.71 -11.65
C SER A 179 8.63 2.82 -10.46
N GLY A 180 9.87 2.33 -10.41
CA GLY A 180 10.39 1.44 -9.38
C GLY A 180 11.49 2.08 -8.54
N ARG A 181 12.70 1.51 -8.63
CA ARG A 181 13.91 2.01 -7.98
C ARG A 181 14.94 2.39 -9.04
N CYS A 182 15.68 3.45 -8.79
CA CYS A 182 16.91 3.72 -9.53
C CYS A 182 18.12 3.26 -8.72
N ILE A 183 19.15 2.83 -9.41
CA ILE A 183 20.48 2.63 -8.82
C ILE A 183 21.49 3.51 -9.56
N VAL A 184 22.51 3.92 -8.84
CA VAL A 184 23.62 4.70 -9.39
C VAL A 184 24.87 3.82 -9.36
N ASP A 185 25.42 3.58 -10.53
CA ASP A 185 26.67 2.83 -10.69
C ASP A 185 27.84 3.78 -10.39
N LEU A 186 28.75 3.33 -9.50
CA LEU A 186 29.89 4.13 -9.05
C LEU A 186 31.14 3.92 -9.90
N ALA A 187 31.09 3.00 -10.85
CA ALA A 187 32.21 2.67 -11.75
C ALA A 187 31.85 2.99 -13.20
#